data_1e6afa84686a196359e97e1cc16d056a
#
_entry.id   1e6afa84686a196359e97e1cc16d056a
#
_cell.length_a   1.000
_cell.length_b   1.000
_cell.length_c   1.000
_cell.angle_alpha   90.00
_cell.angle_beta   90.00
_cell.angle_gamma   90.00
#
_symmetry.space_group_name_H-M   'P 1'
#
loop_
_entity.id
_entity.type
_entity.pdbx_description
1 polymer ?
#
loop_
_entity_poly.entity_id
_entity_poly.type
_entity_poly.pdbx_seq_one_letter_code
_entity_poly.pdbx_strand_id
1 'polypeptide(L)'
;MSELLAQLNEPQREAAQCTEGPVMIIAGAGSGKTRTLTYRIAHLMELGVDPFHILALTFTNKAANEMKERIIKLVGGEARNLWMGTFHSVFARVLRAEATKLGYTSSFTIYDTDDSKAAIKQIVKQLNLDPKAYKPSYVMGRISMAKSNLLGPKDYQENPEIYQTDIDSKRPAIGTIYQMYDQRLHNSNAMDFDDLLFNRSLNHGYRL
;
A
#
# COMPACT_ATOMS: atom_id res chain seq x y z
N MET A 1 -16.72 33.33 4.11
CA MET A 1 -16.43 32.06 4.82
C MET A 1 -17.32 31.00 4.17
N SER A 2 -16.78 29.88 3.72
CA SER A 2 -17.59 28.85 3.09
C SER A 2 -18.65 28.33 4.07
N GLU A 3 -19.91 28.20 3.63
CA GLU A 3 -20.98 27.60 4.43
C GLU A 3 -20.66 26.19 4.89
N LEU A 4 -19.85 25.50 4.10
CA LEU A 4 -19.33 24.18 4.41
C LEU A 4 -18.49 24.21 5.70
N LEU A 5 -17.53 25.10 5.80
CA LEU A 5 -16.63 25.19 6.96
C LEU A 5 -17.31 25.76 8.21
N ALA A 6 -18.43 26.46 8.06
CA ALA A 6 -19.22 26.97 9.20
C ALA A 6 -19.82 25.81 10.04
N GLN A 7 -19.92 24.62 9.50
CA GLN A 7 -20.41 23.42 10.20
C GLN A 7 -19.38 22.76 11.12
N LEU A 8 -18.13 23.24 11.10
CA LEU A 8 -17.03 22.73 11.92
C LEU A 8 -16.81 23.62 13.16
N ASN A 9 -16.37 23.02 14.25
CA ASN A 9 -15.83 23.79 15.36
C ASN A 9 -14.50 24.45 14.98
N GLU A 10 -14.02 25.40 15.79
CA GLU A 10 -12.85 26.21 15.46
C GLU A 10 -11.59 25.39 15.15
N PRO A 11 -11.14 24.42 16.00
CA PRO A 11 -9.96 23.61 15.68
C PRO A 11 -10.12 22.74 14.43
N GLN A 12 -11.32 22.20 14.18
CA GLN A 12 -11.61 21.41 12.98
C GLN A 12 -11.57 22.28 11.73
N ARG A 13 -12.07 23.51 11.82
CA ARG A 13 -12.07 24.49 10.72
C ARG A 13 -10.66 24.90 10.36
N GLU A 14 -9.85 25.26 11.35
CA GLU A 14 -8.45 25.60 11.16
C GLU A 14 -7.70 24.47 10.43
N ALA A 15 -7.85 23.22 10.93
CA ALA A 15 -7.23 22.06 10.32
C ALA A 15 -7.74 21.78 8.89
N ALA A 16 -9.00 22.04 8.59
CA ALA A 16 -9.56 21.87 7.25
C ALA A 16 -9.10 22.95 6.26
N GLN A 17 -8.87 24.18 6.74
CA GLN A 17 -8.42 25.32 5.93
C GLN A 17 -6.92 25.31 5.63
N CYS A 18 -6.11 24.63 6.44
CA CYS A 18 -4.66 24.55 6.23
C CYS A 18 -4.36 23.65 5.02
N THR A 19 -4.39 24.19 3.80
CA THR A 19 -4.25 23.43 2.55
C THR A 19 -2.82 23.31 2.07
N GLU A 20 -1.92 24.18 2.52
CA GLU A 20 -0.55 24.26 2.09
C GLU A 20 0.40 23.46 2.99
N GLY A 21 1.36 22.79 2.37
CA GLY A 21 2.41 22.06 3.08
C GLY A 21 1.97 20.81 3.84
N PRO A 22 2.88 20.14 4.52
CA PRO A 22 2.58 18.98 5.36
C PRO A 22 1.80 19.37 6.61
N VAL A 23 0.65 18.75 6.83
CA VAL A 23 -0.22 19.01 7.99
C VAL A 23 -0.47 17.70 8.74
N MET A 24 -0.21 17.71 10.04
CA MET A 24 -0.55 16.60 10.93
C MET A 24 -1.67 17.02 11.89
N ILE A 25 -2.78 16.26 11.88
CA ILE A 25 -3.93 16.50 12.76
C ILE A 25 -3.91 15.45 13.87
N ILE A 26 -3.64 15.89 15.10
CA ILE A 26 -3.68 15.06 16.30
C ILE A 26 -5.03 15.23 16.97
N ALA A 27 -5.78 14.14 17.10
CA ALA A 27 -7.15 14.20 17.61
C ALA A 27 -7.54 12.90 18.33
N GLY A 28 -8.19 13.03 19.49
CA GLY A 28 -8.66 11.91 20.30
C GLY A 28 -9.81 11.11 19.65
N ALA A 29 -10.16 9.98 20.24
CA ALA A 29 -11.35 9.23 19.81
C ALA A 29 -12.61 10.09 19.96
N GLY A 30 -13.52 10.06 18.98
CA GLY A 30 -14.75 10.87 19.00
C GLY A 30 -14.59 12.34 18.65
N SER A 31 -13.38 12.88 18.49
CA SER A 31 -13.12 14.30 18.19
C SER A 31 -13.54 14.75 16.77
N GLY A 32 -13.98 13.80 15.94
CA GLY A 32 -14.39 14.12 14.57
C GLY A 32 -13.26 14.11 13.54
N LYS A 33 -12.14 13.38 13.74
CA LYS A 33 -11.03 13.25 12.78
C LYS A 33 -11.50 13.03 11.34
N THR A 34 -12.36 12.03 11.15
CA THR A 34 -12.89 11.70 9.82
C THR A 34 -13.74 12.83 9.27
N ARG A 35 -14.50 13.55 10.13
CA ARG A 35 -15.27 14.72 9.72
C ARG A 35 -14.34 15.83 9.24
N THR A 36 -13.31 16.16 10.00
CA THR A 36 -12.32 17.18 9.61
C THR A 36 -11.68 16.87 8.26
N LEU A 37 -11.24 15.61 8.06
CA LEU A 37 -10.64 15.20 6.80
C LEU A 37 -11.63 15.24 5.63
N THR A 38 -12.88 14.82 5.84
CA THR A 38 -13.95 14.89 4.82
C THR A 38 -14.21 16.33 4.38
N TYR A 39 -14.29 17.25 5.35
CA TYR A 39 -14.52 18.66 5.07
C TYR A 39 -13.29 19.34 4.46
N ARG A 40 -12.07 18.94 4.81
CA ARG A 40 -10.84 19.39 4.15
C ARG A 40 -10.84 19.02 2.66
N ILE A 41 -11.20 17.78 2.32
CA ILE A 41 -11.30 17.33 0.92
C ILE A 41 -12.37 18.14 0.18
N ALA A 42 -13.55 18.31 0.79
CA ALA A 42 -14.62 19.09 0.21
C ALA A 42 -14.21 20.57 0.01
N HIS A 43 -13.47 21.15 0.94
CA HIS A 43 -12.95 22.51 0.84
C HIS A 43 -11.89 22.64 -0.27
N LEU A 44 -10.99 21.69 -0.45
CA LEU A 44 -10.06 21.67 -1.59
C LEU A 44 -10.81 21.70 -2.93
N MET A 45 -11.92 20.94 -3.05
CA MET A 45 -12.75 20.95 -4.25
C MET A 45 -13.46 22.31 -4.44
N GLU A 46 -13.95 22.94 -3.37
CA GLU A 46 -14.50 24.31 -3.43
C GLU A 46 -13.48 25.35 -3.89
N LEU A 47 -12.20 25.15 -3.55
CA LEU A 47 -11.09 26.00 -4.02
C LEU A 47 -10.69 25.70 -5.48
N GLY A 48 -11.38 24.78 -6.16
CA GLY A 48 -11.14 24.46 -7.55
C GLY A 48 -10.07 23.40 -7.79
N VAL A 49 -9.63 22.69 -6.75
CA VAL A 49 -8.73 21.55 -6.94
C VAL A 49 -9.49 20.41 -7.63
N ASP A 50 -9.00 19.98 -8.78
CA ASP A 50 -9.60 18.88 -9.53
C ASP A 50 -9.61 17.59 -8.68
N PRO A 51 -10.77 16.92 -8.54
CA PRO A 51 -10.88 15.65 -7.82
C PRO A 51 -9.86 14.59 -8.24
N PHE A 52 -9.44 14.55 -9.50
CA PHE A 52 -8.40 13.64 -9.99
C PHE A 52 -7.02 13.88 -9.37
N HIS A 53 -6.77 15.08 -8.83
CA HIS A 53 -5.53 15.43 -8.15
C HIS A 53 -5.59 15.21 -6.63
N ILE A 54 -6.70 14.73 -6.10
CA ILE A 54 -6.88 14.47 -4.67
C ILE A 54 -6.80 12.96 -4.40
N LEU A 55 -5.84 12.57 -3.59
CA LEU A 55 -5.64 11.20 -3.12
C LEU A 55 -6.01 11.09 -1.64
N ALA A 56 -7.02 10.30 -1.30
CA ALA A 56 -7.48 10.05 0.05
C ALA A 56 -7.36 8.56 0.42
N LEU A 57 -6.48 8.24 1.35
CA LEU A 57 -6.17 6.88 1.74
C LEU A 57 -6.70 6.55 3.14
N THR A 58 -7.22 5.33 3.30
CA THR A 58 -7.69 4.79 4.57
C THR A 58 -7.14 3.37 4.79
N PHE A 59 -7.29 2.85 6.02
CA PHE A 59 -6.86 1.48 6.33
C PHE A 59 -7.89 0.41 5.97
N THR A 60 -9.18 0.76 5.91
CA THR A 60 -10.24 -0.22 5.64
C THR A 60 -11.17 0.24 4.53
N ASN A 61 -11.68 -0.71 3.75
CA ASN A 61 -12.64 -0.43 2.69
C ASN A 61 -13.94 0.19 3.24
N LYS A 62 -14.36 -0.22 4.45
CA LYS A 62 -15.52 0.38 5.12
C LYS A 62 -15.31 1.88 5.36
N ALA A 63 -14.16 2.27 5.94
CA ALA A 63 -13.85 3.67 6.18
C ALA A 63 -13.75 4.47 4.86
N ALA A 64 -13.17 3.88 3.82
CA ALA A 64 -13.10 4.51 2.50
C ALA A 64 -14.49 4.79 1.92
N ASN A 65 -15.39 3.81 1.97
CA ASN A 65 -16.76 3.95 1.46
C ASN A 65 -17.55 4.99 2.26
N GLU A 66 -17.50 4.92 3.59
CA GLU A 66 -18.16 5.91 4.46
C GLU A 66 -17.67 7.34 4.21
N MET A 67 -16.36 7.51 4.03
CA MET A 67 -15.76 8.81 3.71
C MET A 67 -16.24 9.30 2.35
N LYS A 68 -16.22 8.44 1.32
CA LYS A 68 -16.68 8.76 -0.03
C LYS A 68 -18.14 9.21 -0.05
N GLU A 69 -19.03 8.48 0.62
CA GLU A 69 -20.44 8.85 0.74
C GLU A 69 -20.64 10.23 1.38
N ARG A 70 -19.86 10.52 2.44
CA ARG A 70 -19.92 11.82 3.12
C ARG A 70 -19.45 12.95 2.22
N ILE A 71 -18.38 12.78 1.46
CA ILE A 71 -17.87 13.79 0.52
C ILE A 71 -18.89 14.02 -0.59
N ILE A 72 -19.46 12.96 -1.18
CA ILE A 72 -20.51 13.08 -2.21
C ILE A 72 -21.72 13.88 -1.70
N LYS A 73 -22.10 13.70 -0.43
CA LYS A 73 -23.19 14.48 0.19
C LYS A 73 -22.84 15.95 0.35
N LEU A 74 -21.58 16.31 0.50
CA LEU A 74 -21.12 17.68 0.71
C LEU A 74 -20.94 18.45 -0.62
N VAL A 75 -20.32 17.81 -1.62
CA VAL A 75 -19.89 18.49 -2.85
C VAL A 75 -20.51 17.91 -4.13
N GLY A 76 -21.35 16.89 -4.00
CA GLY A 76 -22.04 16.30 -5.15
C GLY A 76 -21.28 15.20 -5.89
N GLY A 77 -21.75 14.89 -7.10
CA GLY A 77 -21.30 13.72 -7.88
C GLY A 77 -19.85 13.76 -8.35
N GLU A 78 -19.24 14.94 -8.47
CA GLU A 78 -17.84 15.11 -8.89
C GLU A 78 -16.85 14.41 -7.96
N ALA A 79 -17.21 14.27 -6.68
CA ALA A 79 -16.42 13.51 -5.71
C ALA A 79 -16.20 12.03 -6.08
N ARG A 80 -16.92 11.50 -7.06
CA ARG A 80 -16.69 10.13 -7.56
C ARG A 80 -15.34 9.97 -8.25
N ASN A 81 -14.78 11.05 -8.74
CA ASN A 81 -13.51 11.10 -9.46
C ASN A 81 -12.28 11.15 -8.52
N LEU A 82 -12.49 11.29 -7.21
CA LEU A 82 -11.41 11.24 -6.22
C LEU A 82 -10.70 9.88 -6.24
N TRP A 83 -9.38 9.93 -6.13
CA TRP A 83 -8.59 8.74 -5.84
C TRP A 83 -8.76 8.37 -4.37
N MET A 84 -9.74 7.53 -4.09
CA MET A 84 -10.08 7.14 -2.72
C MET A 84 -10.17 5.62 -2.56
N GLY A 85 -9.61 5.14 -1.45
CA GLY A 85 -9.60 3.72 -1.13
C GLY A 85 -8.64 3.37 0.00
N THR A 86 -8.39 2.09 0.17
CA THR A 86 -7.26 1.64 0.98
C THR A 86 -5.96 1.79 0.19
N PHE A 87 -4.82 1.87 0.89
CA PHE A 87 -3.50 1.91 0.25
C PHE A 87 -3.38 0.84 -0.86
N HIS A 88 -3.68 -0.41 -0.52
CA HIS A 88 -3.58 -1.51 -1.47
C HIS A 88 -4.53 -1.37 -2.66
N SER A 89 -5.78 -0.96 -2.45
CA SER A 89 -6.76 -0.84 -3.54
C SER A 89 -6.41 0.29 -4.52
N VAL A 90 -5.91 1.40 -4.01
CA VAL A 90 -5.49 2.53 -4.85
C VAL A 90 -4.21 2.18 -5.59
N PHE A 91 -3.21 1.62 -4.89
CA PHE A 91 -1.95 1.25 -5.55
C PHE A 91 -2.10 0.10 -6.53
N ALA A 92 -2.99 -0.87 -6.29
CA ALA A 92 -3.34 -1.88 -7.29
C ALA A 92 -3.89 -1.24 -8.58
N ARG A 93 -4.74 -0.19 -8.46
CA ARG A 93 -5.24 0.56 -9.65
C ARG A 93 -4.11 1.28 -10.39
N VAL A 94 -3.23 1.96 -9.66
CA VAL A 94 -2.06 2.64 -10.25
C VAL A 94 -1.15 1.64 -10.95
N LEU A 95 -0.82 0.52 -10.27
CA LEU A 95 0.04 -0.53 -10.84
C LEU A 95 -0.58 -1.18 -12.09
N ARG A 96 -1.91 -1.33 -12.16
CA ARG A 96 -2.57 -1.83 -13.37
C ARG A 96 -2.42 -0.88 -14.55
N ALA A 97 -2.46 0.43 -14.32
CA ALA A 97 -2.24 1.44 -15.35
C ALA A 97 -0.78 1.46 -15.84
N GLU A 98 0.17 1.21 -14.94
CA GLU A 98 1.60 1.28 -15.20
C GLU A 98 2.26 -0.12 -15.37
N ALA A 99 1.46 -1.18 -15.41
CA ALA A 99 1.93 -2.57 -15.35
C ALA A 99 3.01 -2.89 -16.38
N THR A 100 2.87 -2.41 -17.61
CA THR A 100 3.83 -2.67 -18.70
C THR A 100 5.22 -2.09 -18.44
N LYS A 101 5.31 -0.99 -17.71
CA LYS A 101 6.59 -0.39 -17.31
C LYS A 101 7.35 -1.25 -16.29
N LEU A 102 6.63 -2.13 -15.60
CA LEU A 102 7.16 -3.07 -14.60
C LEU A 102 7.37 -4.49 -15.17
N GLY A 103 7.12 -4.69 -16.46
CA GLY A 103 7.18 -6.00 -17.09
C GLY A 103 5.97 -6.91 -16.80
N TYR A 104 4.87 -6.35 -16.30
CA TYR A 104 3.61 -7.07 -16.09
C TYR A 104 2.56 -6.69 -17.12
N THR A 105 1.51 -7.48 -17.24
CA THR A 105 0.29 -7.08 -17.94
C THR A 105 -0.68 -6.40 -16.97
N SER A 106 -1.60 -5.58 -17.47
CA SER A 106 -2.61 -4.91 -16.64
C SER A 106 -3.57 -5.89 -15.94
N SER A 107 -3.62 -7.15 -16.40
CA SER A 107 -4.43 -8.23 -15.83
C SER A 107 -3.67 -9.09 -14.80
N PHE A 108 -2.57 -8.60 -14.23
CA PHE A 108 -1.83 -9.36 -13.24
C PHE A 108 -2.72 -9.83 -12.07
N THR A 109 -2.42 -11.02 -11.56
CA THR A 109 -3.12 -11.62 -10.42
C THR A 109 -2.48 -11.11 -9.11
N ILE A 110 -3.29 -10.94 -8.08
CA ILE A 110 -2.80 -10.64 -6.73
C ILE A 110 -2.89 -11.93 -5.92
N TYR A 111 -1.74 -12.46 -5.51
CA TYR A 111 -1.67 -13.64 -4.65
C TYR A 111 -2.11 -13.30 -3.24
N ASP A 112 -2.98 -14.12 -2.71
CA ASP A 112 -3.32 -14.07 -1.29
C ASP A 112 -2.26 -14.78 -0.42
N THR A 113 -2.54 -14.83 0.88
CA THR A 113 -1.64 -15.48 1.85
C THR A 113 -1.46 -16.97 1.58
N ASP A 114 -2.48 -17.65 1.10
CA ASP A 114 -2.43 -19.11 0.87
C ASP A 114 -1.76 -19.43 -0.46
N ASP A 115 -1.98 -18.62 -1.50
CA ASP A 115 -1.24 -18.67 -2.76
C ASP A 115 0.26 -18.47 -2.53
N SER A 116 0.62 -17.44 -1.76
CA SER A 116 2.00 -17.11 -1.41
C SER A 116 2.69 -18.24 -0.65
N LYS A 117 2.02 -18.80 0.37
CA LYS A 117 2.53 -19.98 1.11
C LYS A 117 2.67 -21.22 0.24
N ALA A 118 1.71 -21.45 -0.67
CA ALA A 118 1.79 -22.59 -1.60
C ALA A 118 2.99 -22.45 -2.54
N ALA A 119 3.23 -21.25 -3.09
CA ALA A 119 4.40 -20.98 -3.92
C ALA A 119 5.71 -21.21 -3.16
N ILE A 120 5.84 -20.66 -1.95
CA ILE A 120 7.02 -20.86 -1.09
C ILE A 120 7.23 -22.34 -0.76
N LYS A 121 6.17 -23.07 -0.41
CA LYS A 121 6.24 -24.51 -0.13
C LYS A 121 6.80 -25.31 -1.31
N GLN A 122 6.40 -24.96 -2.53
CA GLN A 122 6.93 -25.61 -3.74
C GLN A 122 8.40 -25.29 -3.96
N ILE A 123 8.84 -24.05 -3.70
CA ILE A 123 10.25 -23.64 -3.81
C ILE A 123 11.11 -24.38 -2.77
N VAL A 124 10.65 -24.46 -1.52
CA VAL A 124 11.34 -25.22 -0.45
C VAL A 124 11.52 -26.70 -0.87
N LYS A 125 10.48 -27.30 -1.47
CA LYS A 125 10.57 -28.67 -2.02
C LYS A 125 11.54 -28.77 -3.20
N GLN A 126 11.51 -27.81 -4.11
CA GLN A 126 12.40 -27.77 -5.29
C GLN A 126 13.86 -27.64 -4.88
N LEU A 127 14.18 -26.93 -3.82
CA LEU A 127 15.52 -26.77 -3.25
C LEU A 127 15.93 -27.94 -2.34
N ASN A 128 15.10 -28.96 -2.17
CA ASN A 128 15.31 -30.08 -1.25
C ASN A 128 15.62 -29.63 0.21
N LEU A 129 15.01 -28.53 0.66
CA LEU A 129 15.20 -28.01 2.00
C LEU A 129 14.22 -28.68 2.98
N ASP A 130 14.60 -28.72 4.28
CA ASP A 130 13.74 -29.26 5.34
C ASP A 130 12.47 -28.37 5.54
N PRO A 131 11.26 -28.88 5.28
CA PRO A 131 10.02 -28.12 5.44
C PRO A 131 9.72 -27.70 6.90
N LYS A 132 10.34 -28.36 7.88
CA LYS A 132 10.19 -28.00 9.30
C LYS A 132 11.05 -26.78 9.64
N ALA A 133 12.23 -26.66 9.05
CA ALA A 133 13.09 -25.51 9.19
C ALA A 133 12.57 -24.32 8.38
N TYR A 134 12.16 -24.52 7.12
CA TYR A 134 11.68 -23.48 6.21
C TYR A 134 10.14 -23.50 6.11
N LYS A 135 9.46 -23.31 7.24
CA LYS A 135 7.99 -23.20 7.25
C LYS A 135 7.54 -22.05 6.35
N PRO A 136 6.59 -22.26 5.42
CA PRO A 136 6.16 -21.22 4.47
C PRO A 136 5.72 -19.93 5.14
N SER A 137 5.03 -20.01 6.29
CA SER A 137 4.62 -18.81 7.04
C SER A 137 5.80 -18.00 7.60
N TYR A 138 6.86 -18.69 8.05
CA TYR A 138 8.07 -18.02 8.54
C TYR A 138 8.82 -17.34 7.39
N VAL A 139 9.04 -18.07 6.28
CA VAL A 139 9.74 -17.54 5.11
C VAL A 139 8.97 -16.35 4.52
N MET A 140 7.64 -16.47 4.39
CA MET A 140 6.79 -15.39 3.94
C MET A 140 6.92 -14.14 4.83
N GLY A 141 6.94 -14.31 6.15
CA GLY A 141 7.14 -13.20 7.08
C GLY A 141 8.50 -12.51 6.92
N ARG A 142 9.56 -13.27 6.62
CA ARG A 142 10.90 -12.70 6.32
C ARG A 142 10.90 -11.91 5.02
N ILE A 143 10.24 -12.42 3.97
CA ILE A 143 10.09 -11.73 2.68
C ILE A 143 9.25 -10.46 2.85
N SER A 144 8.12 -10.54 3.54
CA SER A 144 7.25 -9.39 3.83
C SER A 144 8.00 -8.28 4.59
N MET A 145 8.80 -8.66 5.59
CA MET A 145 9.65 -7.71 6.32
C MET A 145 10.69 -7.06 5.39
N ALA A 146 11.32 -7.83 4.49
CA ALA A 146 12.27 -7.28 3.52
C ALA A 146 11.59 -6.27 2.60
N LYS A 147 10.45 -6.63 1.99
CA LYS A 147 9.66 -5.73 1.13
C LYS A 147 9.22 -4.46 1.87
N SER A 148 8.80 -4.58 3.14
CA SER A 148 8.42 -3.43 3.98
C SER A 148 9.60 -2.49 4.27
N ASN A 149 10.84 -3.00 4.25
CA ASN A 149 12.06 -2.22 4.36
C ASN A 149 12.65 -1.84 2.99
N LEU A 150 11.90 -1.98 1.92
CA LEU A 150 12.30 -1.69 0.54
C LEU A 150 13.52 -2.47 0.07
N LEU A 151 13.73 -3.68 0.60
CA LEU A 151 14.81 -4.58 0.21
C LEU A 151 14.29 -5.61 -0.81
N GLY A 152 14.78 -5.53 -2.03
CA GLY A 152 14.55 -6.52 -3.06
C GLY A 152 15.36 -7.81 -2.81
N PRO A 153 15.14 -8.88 -3.62
CA PRO A 153 15.87 -10.13 -3.46
C PRO A 153 17.39 -9.97 -3.49
N LYS A 154 17.90 -9.08 -4.36
CA LYS A 154 19.32 -8.80 -4.49
C LYS A 154 19.86 -8.10 -3.23
N ASP A 155 19.19 -7.03 -2.79
CA ASP A 155 19.59 -6.27 -1.60
C ASP A 155 19.57 -7.14 -0.36
N TYR A 156 18.60 -8.07 -0.27
CA TYR A 156 18.49 -9.04 0.80
C TYR A 156 19.71 -9.97 0.85
N GLN A 157 20.13 -10.49 -0.31
CA GLN A 157 21.26 -11.42 -0.41
C GLN A 157 22.61 -10.75 -0.20
N GLU A 158 22.75 -9.50 -0.64
CA GLU A 158 23.98 -8.71 -0.52
C GLU A 158 24.16 -8.08 0.86
N ASN A 159 23.15 -8.13 1.74
CA ASN A 159 23.22 -7.55 3.08
C ASN A 159 23.87 -8.54 4.09
N PRO A 160 25.08 -8.25 4.60
CA PRO A 160 25.80 -9.18 5.48
C PRO A 160 25.10 -9.44 6.82
N GLU A 161 24.41 -8.43 7.37
CA GLU A 161 23.71 -8.55 8.66
C GLU A 161 22.48 -9.47 8.54
N ILE A 162 21.75 -9.34 7.43
CA ILE A 162 20.60 -10.19 7.14
C ILE A 162 21.07 -11.63 6.91
N TYR A 163 22.12 -11.81 6.13
CA TYR A 163 22.71 -13.12 5.87
C TYR A 163 23.20 -13.79 7.16
N GLN A 164 23.90 -13.05 8.05
CA GLN A 164 24.34 -13.57 9.33
C GLN A 164 23.15 -13.97 10.21
N THR A 165 22.09 -13.15 10.23
CA THR A 165 20.84 -13.47 10.96
C THR A 165 20.21 -14.77 10.45
N ASP A 166 20.23 -14.99 9.14
CA ASP A 166 19.69 -16.22 8.54
C ASP A 166 20.54 -17.44 8.88
N ILE A 167 21.88 -17.32 8.92
CA ILE A 167 22.80 -18.36 9.39
C ILE A 167 22.53 -18.69 10.88
N ASP A 168 22.47 -17.70 11.75
CA ASP A 168 22.25 -17.88 13.17
C ASP A 168 20.90 -18.56 13.46
N SER A 169 19.90 -18.26 12.65
CA SER A 169 18.60 -18.93 12.69
C SER A 169 18.58 -20.32 12.06
N LYS A 170 19.70 -20.80 11.54
CA LYS A 170 19.88 -22.06 10.79
C LYS A 170 19.02 -22.13 9.52
N ARG A 171 18.84 -20.98 8.84
CA ARG A 171 18.04 -20.84 7.62
C ARG A 171 18.75 -20.02 6.54
N PRO A 172 19.99 -20.34 6.14
CA PRO A 172 20.77 -19.53 5.18
C PRO A 172 20.17 -19.44 3.77
N ALA A 173 19.18 -20.27 3.44
CA ALA A 173 18.59 -20.30 2.11
C ALA A 173 17.42 -19.30 1.93
N ILE A 174 17.08 -18.47 2.91
CA ILE A 174 15.93 -17.54 2.79
C ILE A 174 16.11 -16.58 1.63
N GLY A 175 17.30 -16.02 1.43
CA GLY A 175 17.59 -15.13 0.30
C GLY A 175 17.39 -15.81 -1.05
N THR A 176 17.81 -17.07 -1.18
CA THR A 176 17.59 -17.88 -2.39
C THR A 176 16.11 -18.15 -2.61
N ILE A 177 15.37 -18.49 -1.55
CA ILE A 177 13.91 -18.68 -1.63
C ILE A 177 13.22 -17.40 -2.07
N TYR A 178 13.63 -16.24 -1.52
CA TYR A 178 13.07 -14.94 -1.88
C TYR A 178 13.27 -14.63 -3.37
N GLN A 179 14.49 -14.83 -3.89
CA GLN A 179 14.78 -14.65 -5.30
C GLN A 179 13.92 -15.54 -6.21
N MET A 180 13.80 -16.83 -5.87
CA MET A 180 12.97 -17.75 -6.65
C MET A 180 11.47 -17.42 -6.54
N TYR A 181 11.02 -16.94 -5.39
CA TYR A 181 9.65 -16.51 -5.17
C TYR A 181 9.30 -15.29 -6.02
N ASP A 182 10.13 -14.28 -6.00
CA ASP A 182 9.98 -13.06 -6.79
C ASP A 182 9.93 -13.38 -8.30
N GLN A 183 10.90 -14.17 -8.78
CA GLN A 183 10.94 -14.61 -10.17
C GLN A 183 9.70 -15.43 -10.56
N ARG A 184 9.19 -16.27 -9.65
CA ARG A 184 7.98 -17.05 -9.89
C ARG A 184 6.74 -16.17 -10.00
N LEU A 185 6.58 -15.18 -9.13
CA LEU A 185 5.51 -14.20 -9.21
C LEU A 185 5.55 -13.49 -10.56
N HIS A 186 6.72 -12.97 -10.93
CA HIS A 186 6.91 -12.27 -12.20
C HIS A 186 6.54 -13.16 -13.41
N ASN A 187 7.05 -14.41 -13.46
CA ASN A 187 6.77 -15.34 -14.55
C ASN A 187 5.29 -15.77 -14.62
N SER A 188 4.59 -15.72 -13.50
CA SER A 188 3.15 -16.01 -13.42
C SER A 188 2.27 -14.77 -13.65
N ASN A 189 2.86 -13.63 -14.01
CA ASN A 189 2.17 -12.35 -14.09
C ASN A 189 1.35 -12.09 -12.82
N ALA A 190 1.98 -12.25 -11.66
CA ALA A 190 1.37 -12.12 -10.34
C ALA A 190 2.20 -11.22 -9.43
N MET A 191 1.54 -10.54 -8.52
CA MET A 191 2.13 -9.79 -7.41
C MET A 191 1.53 -10.31 -6.11
N ASP A 192 2.29 -10.34 -5.03
CA ASP A 192 1.68 -10.54 -3.72
C ASP A 192 1.18 -9.21 -3.12
N PHE A 193 0.63 -9.29 -1.92
CA PHE A 193 0.04 -8.11 -1.28
C PHE A 193 1.09 -7.05 -0.93
N ASP A 194 2.30 -7.46 -0.56
CA ASP A 194 3.40 -6.55 -0.25
C ASP A 194 3.95 -5.86 -1.51
N ASP A 195 3.92 -6.55 -2.66
CA ASP A 195 4.37 -6.00 -3.94
C ASP A 195 3.56 -4.78 -4.39
N LEU A 196 2.29 -4.68 -4.00
CA LEU A 196 1.46 -3.54 -4.33
C LEU A 196 2.01 -2.22 -3.75
N LEU A 197 2.73 -2.31 -2.65
CA LEU A 197 3.40 -1.16 -2.02
C LEU A 197 4.88 -1.08 -2.40
N PHE A 198 5.57 -2.21 -2.47
CA PHE A 198 6.99 -2.32 -2.78
C PHE A 198 7.32 -1.86 -4.20
N ASN A 199 6.64 -2.39 -5.22
CA ASN A 199 6.89 -2.04 -6.62
C ASN A 199 6.60 -0.58 -6.94
N ARG A 200 5.71 0.06 -6.18
CA ARG A 200 5.49 1.51 -6.26
C ARG A 200 6.71 2.30 -5.79
N SER A 201 7.38 1.85 -4.74
CA SER A 201 8.52 2.53 -4.14
C SER A 201 9.76 2.50 -5.03
N LEU A 202 9.97 1.41 -5.78
CA LEU A 202 11.10 1.25 -6.70
C LEU A 202 10.99 2.13 -7.95
N ASN A 203 9.78 2.55 -8.34
CA ASN A 203 9.56 3.42 -9.50
C ASN A 203 9.79 4.91 -9.20
N HIS A 204 10.84 5.26 -8.48
CA HIS A 204 11.20 6.62 -8.08
C HIS A 204 11.58 7.58 -9.23
N GLY A 205 11.17 7.29 -10.46
CA GLY A 205 11.26 8.23 -11.59
C GLY A 205 10.06 9.18 -11.73
N TYR A 206 8.97 8.93 -11.02
CA TYR A 206 7.76 9.78 -11.06
C TYR A 206 7.52 10.43 -9.71
N ARG A 207 7.92 11.69 -9.59
CA ARG A 207 7.39 12.59 -8.55
C ARG A 207 5.88 12.75 -8.81
N LEU A 208 5.06 12.39 -7.83
CA LEU A 208 3.69 12.85 -7.74
C LEU A 208 3.68 14.35 -7.41
#